data_e638db4b86dbe33c96514eb5f9c67186
#
_entry.id   e638db4b86dbe33c96514eb5f9c67186
#
_cell.length_a   1.000
_cell.length_b   1.000
_cell.length_c   1.000
_cell.angle_alpha   90.00
_cell.angle_beta   90.00
_cell.angle_gamma   90.00
#
_symmetry.space_group_name_H-M   'P 1'
#
loop_
_entity.id
_entity.type
_entity.pdbx_description
1 polymer ?
#
loop_
_entity_poly.entity_id
_entity_poly.type
_entity_poly.pdbx_seq_one_letter_code
_entity_poly.pdbx_strand_id
1 'polypeptide(L)'
;MRRLKLMATFLMLFLFRMSVCAQTELVYTPTWTAQAQFAGFYVAEAMGYFKEAGLKVVIKHPTASNTNANRLKSGESHLVSLQLASALEMMDDGSQLVNVLQYFQQSGLMVISRQPLKSLNDLNGKRVGHFRTGASMFVVAIGRKVHLDIDWVPFISHANLYLSGAIDATLAMSYNEYFQLKAAGQRLKKEQIIYLRDIGYNVPEDGLYVTKDFFKNHREEVLKFAEATRRGWEWAAQHPKETLDLVMLYMRQNNVPSNVYAQRWMLEECLKLLTDPKTGKRTYRLDPQAFDLTSRILYEGSIIKKPITYQQIMQP
;
A
#
# COMPACT_ATOMS: atom_id res chain seq x y z
N MET A 1 59.39 6.22 31.12
CA MET A 1 59.22 5.91 29.69
C MET A 1 58.34 4.67 29.39
N ARG A 2 58.39 3.58 30.20
CA ARG A 2 57.58 2.36 29.96
C ARG A 2 56.07 2.55 30.19
N ARG A 3 55.65 3.37 31.18
CA ARG A 3 54.23 3.65 31.49
C ARG A 3 53.55 4.54 30.47
N LEU A 4 54.28 5.45 29.83
CA LEU A 4 53.74 6.33 28.78
C LEU A 4 53.45 5.56 27.48
N LYS A 5 54.26 4.54 27.15
CA LYS A 5 54.07 3.67 25.98
C LYS A 5 52.87 2.76 26.15
N LEU A 6 52.54 2.28 27.37
CA LEU A 6 51.35 1.45 27.63
C LEU A 6 50.07 2.27 27.51
N MET A 7 50.04 3.52 27.96
CA MET A 7 48.86 4.40 27.80
C MET A 7 48.61 4.76 26.36
N ALA A 8 49.63 5.01 25.53
CA ALA A 8 49.47 5.30 24.11
C ALA A 8 48.93 4.08 23.33
N THR A 9 49.36 2.86 23.69
CA THR A 9 48.86 1.63 23.06
C THR A 9 47.42 1.32 23.45
N PHE A 10 47.01 1.63 24.68
CA PHE A 10 45.60 1.46 25.12
C PHE A 10 44.66 2.50 24.49
N LEU A 11 45.12 3.74 24.30
CA LEU A 11 44.34 4.80 23.61
C LEU A 11 44.19 4.50 22.13
N MET A 12 45.23 3.91 21.48
CA MET A 12 45.15 3.51 20.06
C MET A 12 44.23 2.31 19.82
N LEU A 13 44.12 1.38 20.78
CA LEU A 13 43.17 0.26 20.71
C LEU A 13 41.70 0.67 20.95
N PHE A 14 41.47 1.76 21.67
CA PHE A 14 40.12 2.30 21.88
C PHE A 14 39.61 3.11 20.70
N LEU A 15 40.50 3.71 19.90
CA LEU A 15 40.13 4.46 18.68
C LEU A 15 39.80 3.56 17.48
N PHE A 16 40.13 2.26 17.54
CA PHE A 16 39.90 1.34 16.42
C PHE A 16 38.52 0.63 16.42
N ARG A 17 37.62 0.97 17.37
CA ARG A 17 36.28 0.38 17.44
C ARG A 17 35.14 1.35 17.14
N MET A 18 35.41 2.50 16.59
CA MET A 18 34.38 3.25 15.88
C MET A 18 34.33 2.79 14.41
N SER A 19 33.93 1.56 14.19
CA SER A 19 33.39 1.19 12.89
C SER A 19 32.18 2.10 12.67
N VAL A 20 32.36 3.18 11.91
CA VAL A 20 31.26 3.88 11.29
C VAL A 20 30.61 2.84 10.41
N CYS A 21 29.59 2.16 10.96
CA CYS A 21 28.75 1.29 10.16
C CYS A 21 28.11 2.23 9.13
N ALA A 22 28.63 2.22 7.92
CA ALA A 22 28.06 3.00 6.83
C ALA A 22 26.60 2.55 6.71
N GLN A 23 25.66 3.46 6.93
CA GLN A 23 24.23 3.15 6.79
C GLN A 23 23.95 2.80 5.34
N THR A 24 23.33 1.65 5.12
CA THR A 24 22.85 1.29 3.78
C THR A 24 21.71 2.23 3.39
N GLU A 25 21.88 2.93 2.28
CA GLU A 25 20.82 3.81 1.74
C GLU A 25 19.80 2.98 0.99
N LEU A 26 18.54 3.09 1.39
CA LEU A 26 17.39 2.47 0.73
C LEU A 26 16.40 3.53 0.27
N VAL A 27 15.98 3.46 -0.98
CA VAL A 27 14.92 4.30 -1.53
C VAL A 27 13.62 3.52 -1.51
N TYR A 28 12.60 4.09 -0.87
CA TYR A 28 11.25 3.55 -0.82
C TYR A 28 10.27 4.47 -1.55
N THR A 29 9.39 3.90 -2.38
CA THR A 29 8.31 4.64 -3.06
C THR A 29 6.95 4.07 -2.69
N PRO A 30 6.08 4.86 -2.03
CA PRO A 30 4.69 4.51 -1.74
C PRO A 30 3.85 4.33 -3.01
N THR A 31 2.61 3.86 -2.83
CA THR A 31 1.63 3.70 -3.93
C THR A 31 1.16 5.05 -4.49
N TRP A 32 1.12 6.09 -3.66
CA TRP A 32 0.52 7.39 -4.00
C TRP A 32 1.31 8.57 -3.41
N THR A 33 0.80 9.79 -3.62
CA THR A 33 1.31 11.01 -3.00
C THR A 33 1.24 10.96 -1.48
N ALA A 34 1.94 11.85 -0.78
CA ALA A 34 1.98 11.87 0.67
C ALA A 34 0.58 11.99 1.28
N GLN A 35 0.21 11.04 2.15
CA GLN A 35 -1.07 10.97 2.84
C GLN A 35 -1.04 9.94 3.97
N ALA A 36 -2.10 9.86 4.78
CA ALA A 36 -2.17 8.99 5.95
C ALA A 36 -2.09 7.49 5.63
N GLN A 37 -2.36 7.08 4.39
CA GLN A 37 -2.18 5.70 3.90
C GLN A 37 -0.76 5.16 4.13
N PHE A 38 0.24 6.04 4.28
CA PHE A 38 1.64 5.65 4.45
C PHE A 38 2.19 6.00 5.84
N ALA A 39 1.31 6.25 6.79
CA ALA A 39 1.64 6.73 8.13
C ALA A 39 2.70 5.89 8.86
N GLY A 40 2.65 4.56 8.75
CA GLY A 40 3.62 3.68 9.40
C GLY A 40 5.06 3.90 8.95
N PHE A 41 5.26 4.27 7.68
CA PHE A 41 6.60 4.59 7.14
C PHE A 41 7.09 5.95 7.66
N TYR A 42 6.22 6.95 7.75
CA TYR A 42 6.57 8.26 8.31
C TYR A 42 6.89 8.17 9.80
N VAL A 43 6.13 7.37 10.54
CA VAL A 43 6.42 7.08 11.95
C VAL A 43 7.76 6.36 12.09
N ALA A 44 8.02 5.34 11.27
CA ALA A 44 9.29 4.60 11.33
C ALA A 44 10.49 5.50 11.07
N GLU A 45 10.38 6.47 10.17
CA GLU A 45 11.42 7.47 9.92
C GLU A 45 11.53 8.46 11.08
N ALA A 46 10.43 9.10 11.49
CA ALA A 46 10.41 10.14 12.51
C ALA A 46 10.83 9.63 13.89
N MET A 47 10.46 8.39 14.24
CA MET A 47 10.86 7.74 15.50
C MET A 47 12.26 7.11 15.44
N GLY A 48 12.95 7.20 14.31
CA GLY A 48 14.30 6.71 14.13
C GLY A 48 14.43 5.19 14.00
N TYR A 49 13.35 4.44 13.76
CA TYR A 49 13.38 2.97 13.69
C TYR A 49 14.23 2.47 12.52
N PHE A 50 14.26 3.18 11.40
CA PHE A 50 15.17 2.86 10.30
C PHE A 50 16.62 3.10 10.69
N LYS A 51 16.91 4.23 11.37
CA LYS A 51 18.26 4.56 11.84
C LYS A 51 18.78 3.55 12.88
N GLU A 52 17.92 3.12 13.82
CA GLU A 52 18.23 2.06 14.80
C GLU A 52 18.58 0.74 14.10
N ALA A 53 17.94 0.45 12.98
CA ALA A 53 18.20 -0.73 12.15
C ALA A 53 19.47 -0.59 11.27
N GLY A 54 20.19 0.53 11.35
CA GLY A 54 21.38 0.80 10.55
C GLY A 54 21.08 1.24 9.11
N LEU A 55 19.84 1.69 8.83
CA LEU A 55 19.40 2.08 7.50
C LEU A 55 19.27 3.60 7.38
N LYS A 56 19.69 4.11 6.23
CA LYS A 56 19.32 5.46 5.75
C LYS A 56 18.23 5.30 4.73
N VAL A 57 17.00 5.71 5.09
CA VAL A 57 15.84 5.57 4.20
C VAL A 57 15.51 6.90 3.55
N VAL A 58 15.20 6.86 2.26
CA VAL A 58 14.69 8.02 1.50
C VAL A 58 13.31 7.66 0.98
N ILE A 59 12.27 8.35 1.46
CA ILE A 59 10.89 8.18 1.01
C ILE A 59 10.66 9.12 -0.18
N LYS A 60 10.46 8.55 -1.39
CA LYS A 60 10.17 9.29 -2.61
C LYS A 60 8.79 8.96 -3.11
N HIS A 61 7.87 9.92 -3.06
CA HIS A 61 6.52 9.72 -3.60
C HIS A 61 6.53 9.63 -5.14
N PRO A 62 5.60 8.84 -5.74
CA PRO A 62 5.48 8.75 -7.18
C PRO A 62 4.94 10.06 -7.77
N THR A 63 5.15 10.23 -9.07
CA THR A 63 4.54 11.28 -9.88
C THR A 63 3.70 10.67 -10.99
N ALA A 64 2.89 11.48 -11.68
CA ALA A 64 2.09 11.00 -12.81
C ALA A 64 2.95 10.40 -13.95
N SER A 65 4.16 10.92 -14.14
CA SER A 65 5.10 10.46 -15.17
C SER A 65 6.05 9.35 -14.70
N ASN A 66 6.23 9.18 -13.38
CA ASN A 66 7.14 8.17 -12.82
C ASN A 66 6.51 7.49 -11.61
N THR A 67 5.78 6.40 -11.89
CA THR A 67 5.04 5.63 -10.91
C THR A 67 5.98 4.79 -10.01
N ASN A 68 5.47 4.30 -8.90
CA ASN A 68 6.18 3.34 -8.03
C ASN A 68 6.65 2.09 -8.81
N ALA A 69 5.79 1.55 -9.70
CA ALA A 69 6.13 0.42 -10.56
C ALA A 69 7.30 0.74 -11.51
N ASN A 70 7.29 1.93 -12.14
CA ASN A 70 8.38 2.36 -13.02
C ASN A 70 9.69 2.54 -12.25
N ARG A 71 9.64 3.15 -11.06
CA ARG A 71 10.81 3.34 -10.20
C ARG A 71 11.43 2.03 -9.72
N LEU A 72 10.58 1.02 -9.43
CA LEU A 72 11.08 -0.31 -9.08
C LEU A 72 11.73 -1.00 -10.29
N LYS A 73 11.09 -0.96 -11.47
CA LYS A 73 11.61 -1.55 -12.71
C LYS A 73 12.93 -0.92 -13.15
N SER A 74 13.10 0.39 -12.95
CA SER A 74 14.34 1.11 -13.31
C SER A 74 15.45 1.00 -12.26
N GLY A 75 15.17 0.47 -11.06
CA GLY A 75 16.11 0.46 -9.94
C GLY A 75 16.24 1.80 -9.21
N GLU A 76 15.45 2.82 -9.57
CA GLU A 76 15.41 4.11 -8.87
C GLU A 76 14.87 3.96 -7.44
N SER A 77 14.02 2.98 -7.21
CA SER A 77 13.53 2.58 -5.89
C SER A 77 13.84 1.12 -5.62
N HIS A 78 14.32 0.84 -4.42
CA HIS A 78 14.66 -0.50 -3.96
C HIS A 78 13.43 -1.24 -3.42
N LEU A 79 12.53 -0.49 -2.75
CA LEU A 79 11.30 -1.00 -2.16
C LEU A 79 10.13 -0.14 -2.62
N VAL A 80 8.98 -0.78 -2.84
CA VAL A 80 7.75 -0.06 -3.20
C VAL A 80 6.55 -0.63 -2.45
N SER A 81 5.55 0.21 -2.17
CA SER A 81 4.22 -0.27 -1.87
C SER A 81 3.47 -0.57 -3.16
N LEU A 82 2.78 -1.70 -3.20
CA LEU A 82 1.87 -2.09 -4.29
C LEU A 82 0.62 -2.70 -3.67
N GLN A 83 -0.52 -2.48 -4.31
CA GLN A 83 -1.70 -3.32 -4.10
C GLN A 83 -1.45 -4.69 -4.71
N LEU A 84 -1.96 -5.76 -4.09
CA LEU A 84 -1.69 -7.14 -4.54
C LEU A 84 -2.03 -7.34 -6.03
N ALA A 85 -3.16 -6.81 -6.51
CA ALA A 85 -3.53 -6.91 -7.91
C ALA A 85 -2.47 -6.29 -8.84
N SER A 86 -1.96 -5.09 -8.51
CA SER A 86 -0.87 -4.46 -9.29
C SER A 86 0.43 -5.26 -9.27
N ALA A 87 0.76 -5.89 -8.13
CA ALA A 87 1.94 -6.75 -8.06
C ALA A 87 1.80 -7.96 -9.00
N LEU A 88 0.61 -8.58 -9.06
CA LEU A 88 0.34 -9.69 -9.96
C LEU A 88 0.36 -9.26 -11.44
N GLU A 89 -0.20 -8.10 -11.79
CA GLU A 89 -0.09 -7.54 -13.13
C GLU A 89 1.39 -7.32 -13.53
N MET A 90 2.21 -6.75 -12.63
CA MET A 90 3.64 -6.59 -12.88
C MET A 90 4.39 -7.92 -13.06
N MET A 91 3.99 -8.97 -12.31
CA MET A 91 4.57 -10.30 -12.45
C MET A 91 4.16 -10.98 -13.76
N ASP A 92 2.92 -10.77 -14.22
CA ASP A 92 2.46 -11.24 -15.54
C ASP A 92 3.23 -10.56 -16.68
N ASP A 93 3.63 -9.30 -16.48
CA ASP A 93 4.51 -8.55 -17.39
C ASP A 93 6.02 -8.91 -17.25
N GLY A 94 6.36 -9.93 -16.47
CA GLY A 94 7.71 -10.47 -16.35
C GLY A 94 8.54 -9.98 -15.16
N SER A 95 8.03 -9.09 -14.32
CA SER A 95 8.71 -8.68 -13.09
C SER A 95 8.77 -9.86 -12.11
N GLN A 96 9.91 -10.05 -11.45
CA GLN A 96 10.06 -11.04 -10.39
C GLN A 96 10.02 -10.30 -9.03
N LEU A 97 8.90 -10.40 -8.33
CA LEU A 97 8.66 -9.69 -7.09
C LEU A 97 8.68 -10.61 -5.87
N VAL A 98 9.03 -10.05 -4.71
CA VAL A 98 8.90 -10.65 -3.39
C VAL A 98 8.05 -9.74 -2.52
N ASN A 99 6.98 -10.27 -1.91
CA ASN A 99 6.26 -9.59 -0.83
C ASN A 99 7.03 -9.77 0.48
N VAL A 100 7.47 -8.68 1.09
CA VAL A 100 8.27 -8.71 2.32
C VAL A 100 7.48 -8.28 3.55
N LEU A 101 6.35 -7.60 3.36
CA LEU A 101 5.43 -7.19 4.43
C LEU A 101 4.05 -6.91 3.83
N GLN A 102 3.01 -7.56 4.31
CA GLN A 102 1.64 -7.22 3.96
C GLN A 102 1.02 -6.42 5.09
N TYR A 103 1.02 -5.09 4.99
CA TYR A 103 0.53 -4.27 6.10
C TYR A 103 -0.99 -4.09 6.06
N PHE A 104 -1.65 -3.91 4.92
CA PHE A 104 -3.12 -3.96 4.86
C PHE A 104 -3.61 -5.39 4.64
N GLN A 105 -4.30 -5.91 5.66
CA GLN A 105 -4.82 -7.29 5.72
C GLN A 105 -6.22 -7.42 5.14
N GLN A 106 -6.88 -6.29 4.89
CA GLN A 106 -8.24 -6.21 4.38
C GLN A 106 -8.31 -5.27 3.19
N SER A 107 -9.41 -5.41 2.43
CA SER A 107 -9.79 -4.47 1.39
C SER A 107 -10.64 -3.32 1.95
N GLY A 108 -10.28 -2.09 1.63
CA GLY A 108 -11.14 -0.92 1.75
C GLY A 108 -11.96 -0.63 0.48
N LEU A 109 -11.81 -1.48 -0.56
CA LEU A 109 -12.47 -1.30 -1.83
C LEU A 109 -13.99 -1.50 -1.72
N MET A 110 -14.73 -0.56 -2.30
CA MET A 110 -16.18 -0.56 -2.32
C MET A 110 -16.72 -0.13 -3.68
N VAL A 111 -17.95 -0.55 -3.94
CA VAL A 111 -18.79 0.01 -5.00
C VAL A 111 -19.78 0.97 -4.36
N ILE A 112 -19.89 2.17 -4.90
CA ILE A 112 -20.88 3.17 -4.50
C ILE A 112 -21.76 3.47 -5.72
N SER A 113 -23.07 3.32 -5.59
CA SER A 113 -24.03 3.52 -6.67
C SER A 113 -25.06 4.59 -6.34
N ARG A 114 -25.64 5.21 -7.38
CA ARG A 114 -26.78 6.13 -7.22
C ARG A 114 -28.04 5.40 -6.82
N GLN A 115 -28.18 4.17 -7.26
CA GLN A 115 -29.32 3.31 -6.96
C GLN A 115 -28.93 2.24 -5.94
N PRO A 116 -29.88 1.69 -5.18
CA PRO A 116 -29.62 0.55 -4.30
C PRO A 116 -29.00 -0.62 -5.05
N LEU A 117 -28.03 -1.28 -4.43
CA LEU A 117 -27.35 -2.47 -4.90
C LEU A 117 -27.67 -3.66 -3.99
N LYS A 118 -28.08 -4.79 -4.55
CA LYS A 118 -28.20 -6.07 -3.86
C LYS A 118 -26.97 -6.96 -4.11
N SER A 119 -26.37 -6.79 -5.28
CA SER A 119 -25.16 -7.54 -5.69
C SER A 119 -24.41 -6.76 -6.78
N LEU A 120 -23.22 -7.26 -7.18
CA LEU A 120 -22.49 -6.69 -8.32
C LEU A 120 -23.24 -6.85 -9.65
N ASN A 121 -24.20 -7.79 -9.76
CA ASN A 121 -25.01 -7.95 -10.97
C ASN A 121 -25.88 -6.71 -11.27
N ASP A 122 -26.20 -5.92 -10.26
CA ASP A 122 -26.96 -4.67 -10.44
C ASP A 122 -26.17 -3.58 -11.17
N LEU A 123 -24.88 -3.81 -11.42
CA LEU A 123 -24.02 -2.96 -12.25
C LEU A 123 -24.18 -3.24 -13.76
N ASN A 124 -24.90 -4.29 -14.14
CA ASN A 124 -25.13 -4.61 -15.55
C ASN A 124 -25.85 -3.46 -16.28
N GLY A 125 -25.35 -3.07 -17.45
CA GLY A 125 -25.83 -1.93 -18.22
C GLY A 125 -25.53 -0.56 -17.62
N LYS A 126 -24.63 -0.47 -16.61
CA LYS A 126 -24.28 0.78 -15.92
C LYS A 126 -22.92 1.31 -16.35
N ARG A 127 -22.78 2.63 -16.25
CA ARG A 127 -21.49 3.33 -16.35
C ARG A 127 -20.81 3.34 -14.99
N VAL A 128 -19.69 2.65 -14.88
CA VAL A 128 -18.97 2.46 -13.60
C VAL A 128 -17.59 3.06 -13.68
N GLY A 129 -17.32 4.03 -12.80
CA GLY A 129 -16.00 4.63 -12.66
C GLY A 129 -15.02 3.70 -11.95
N HIS A 130 -13.79 3.60 -12.47
CA HIS A 130 -12.76 2.76 -11.88
C HIS A 130 -11.36 3.36 -12.01
N PHE A 131 -10.44 3.01 -11.09
CA PHE A 131 -9.02 3.29 -11.26
C PHE A 131 -8.45 2.39 -12.35
N ARG A 132 -7.44 2.88 -13.09
CA ARG A 132 -6.84 2.16 -14.22
C ARG A 132 -5.99 0.96 -13.80
N THR A 133 -5.61 0.88 -12.53
CA THR A 133 -4.72 -0.15 -11.98
C THR A 133 -5.16 -0.55 -10.58
N GLY A 134 -4.55 -1.56 -10.03
CA GLY A 134 -4.68 -1.96 -8.64
C GLY A 134 -5.98 -2.69 -8.32
N ALA A 135 -6.51 -2.47 -7.12
CA ALA A 135 -7.67 -3.18 -6.61
C ALA A 135 -8.92 -3.03 -7.49
N SER A 136 -9.05 -1.93 -8.24
CA SER A 136 -10.14 -1.75 -9.22
C SER A 136 -10.13 -2.80 -10.32
N MET A 137 -8.95 -3.21 -10.79
CA MET A 137 -8.83 -4.23 -11.85
C MET A 137 -9.37 -5.59 -11.40
N PHE A 138 -9.36 -5.84 -10.10
CA PHE A 138 -10.00 -7.03 -9.53
C PHE A 138 -11.54 -7.00 -9.75
N VAL A 139 -12.20 -5.84 -9.60
CA VAL A 139 -13.65 -5.71 -9.84
C VAL A 139 -13.97 -5.80 -11.34
N VAL A 140 -13.12 -5.21 -12.18
CA VAL A 140 -13.23 -5.35 -13.64
C VAL A 140 -13.13 -6.83 -14.04
N ALA A 141 -12.18 -7.57 -13.44
CA ALA A 141 -12.03 -9.01 -13.66
C ALA A 141 -13.28 -9.80 -13.24
N ILE A 142 -13.88 -9.47 -12.09
CA ILE A 142 -15.14 -10.10 -11.66
C ILE A 142 -16.24 -9.85 -12.71
N GLY A 143 -16.43 -8.59 -13.13
CA GLY A 143 -17.44 -8.24 -14.13
C GLY A 143 -17.25 -9.02 -15.44
N ARG A 144 -16.03 -9.13 -15.94
CA ARG A 144 -15.70 -9.92 -17.15
C ARG A 144 -15.97 -11.41 -16.95
N LYS A 145 -15.52 -11.98 -15.82
CA LYS A 145 -15.72 -13.39 -15.48
C LYS A 145 -17.20 -13.80 -15.49
N VAL A 146 -18.09 -12.94 -14.98
CA VAL A 146 -19.53 -13.22 -14.91
C VAL A 146 -20.33 -12.56 -16.05
N HIS A 147 -19.63 -12.08 -17.09
CA HIS A 147 -20.21 -11.53 -18.31
C HIS A 147 -21.18 -10.35 -18.09
N LEU A 148 -20.87 -9.45 -17.14
CA LEU A 148 -21.63 -8.22 -16.97
C LEU A 148 -21.30 -7.23 -18.09
N ASP A 149 -22.32 -6.66 -18.69
CA ASP A 149 -22.20 -5.56 -19.63
C ASP A 149 -22.09 -4.24 -18.85
N ILE A 150 -20.85 -3.84 -18.56
CA ILE A 150 -20.51 -2.63 -17.79
C ILE A 150 -19.70 -1.67 -18.68
N ASP A 151 -20.19 -0.43 -18.82
CA ASP A 151 -19.41 0.66 -19.43
C ASP A 151 -18.38 1.16 -18.39
N TRP A 152 -17.15 0.65 -18.47
CA TRP A 152 -16.06 1.00 -17.57
C TRP A 152 -15.45 2.34 -17.92
N VAL A 153 -15.63 3.34 -17.04
CA VAL A 153 -15.10 4.70 -17.21
C VAL A 153 -13.86 4.89 -16.37
N PRO A 154 -12.65 4.87 -16.97
CA PRO A 154 -11.42 5.00 -16.20
C PRO A 154 -11.20 6.43 -15.70
N PHE A 155 -10.71 6.56 -14.45
CA PHE A 155 -10.27 7.82 -13.87
C PHE A 155 -8.92 7.67 -13.15
N ILE A 156 -8.25 8.79 -12.88
CA ILE A 156 -6.96 8.78 -12.16
C ILE A 156 -7.18 9.04 -10.67
N SER A 157 -8.00 10.02 -10.36
CA SER A 157 -8.36 10.37 -8.98
C SER A 157 -9.70 11.10 -8.98
N HIS A 158 -10.40 11.04 -7.86
CA HIS A 158 -11.54 11.86 -7.52
C HIS A 158 -12.92 11.32 -7.87
N ALA A 159 -13.82 11.65 -6.97
CA ALA A 159 -15.24 11.41 -7.04
C ALA A 159 -15.98 12.30 -8.07
N ASN A 160 -15.30 13.13 -8.85
CA ASN A 160 -15.91 14.18 -9.68
C ASN A 160 -16.89 13.63 -10.73
N LEU A 161 -16.55 12.52 -11.39
CA LEU A 161 -17.44 11.88 -12.35
C LEU A 161 -18.76 11.41 -11.70
N TYR A 162 -18.66 10.89 -10.50
CA TYR A 162 -19.83 10.51 -9.72
C TYR A 162 -20.61 11.76 -9.27
N LEU A 163 -19.94 12.77 -8.74
CA LEU A 163 -20.59 14.01 -8.28
C LEU A 163 -21.34 14.73 -9.41
N SER A 164 -20.76 14.80 -10.61
CA SER A 164 -21.37 15.44 -11.76
C SER A 164 -22.53 14.67 -12.41
N GLY A 165 -22.77 13.42 -11.99
CA GLY A 165 -23.78 12.57 -12.63
C GLY A 165 -23.32 11.88 -13.91
N ALA A 166 -22.04 11.95 -14.26
CA ALA A 166 -21.52 11.37 -15.50
C ALA A 166 -21.44 9.83 -15.45
N ILE A 167 -21.50 9.23 -14.28
CA ILE A 167 -21.48 7.78 -14.05
C ILE A 167 -22.56 7.36 -13.05
N ASP A 168 -23.03 6.11 -13.16
CA ASP A 168 -24.09 5.54 -12.31
C ASP A 168 -23.53 5.00 -11.00
N ALA A 169 -22.32 4.44 -11.04
CA ALA A 169 -21.61 3.91 -9.88
C ALA A 169 -20.10 4.20 -9.99
N THR A 170 -19.41 4.08 -8.88
CA THR A 170 -17.95 4.26 -8.82
C THR A 170 -17.33 3.24 -7.91
N LEU A 171 -16.13 2.77 -8.25
CA LEU A 171 -15.24 2.12 -7.31
C LEU A 171 -14.58 3.19 -6.46
N ALA A 172 -14.44 2.91 -5.18
CA ALA A 172 -13.93 3.86 -4.20
C ALA A 172 -13.19 3.12 -3.09
N MET A 173 -12.23 3.81 -2.48
CA MET A 173 -11.61 3.34 -1.25
C MET A 173 -12.32 3.93 -0.03
N SER A 174 -12.59 3.12 0.98
CA SER A 174 -13.26 3.55 2.20
C SER A 174 -12.50 4.67 2.92
N TYR A 175 -11.19 4.67 2.77
CA TYR A 175 -10.32 5.67 3.40
C TYR A 175 -10.14 6.96 2.58
N ASN A 176 -10.55 7.01 1.31
CA ASN A 176 -10.32 8.17 0.45
C ASN A 176 -11.61 8.65 -0.25
N GLU A 177 -12.01 8.09 -1.42
CA GLU A 177 -13.10 8.59 -2.25
C GLU A 177 -14.44 8.60 -1.52
N TYR A 178 -14.68 7.62 -0.66
CA TYR A 178 -15.88 7.60 0.18
C TYR A 178 -15.99 8.84 1.08
N PHE A 179 -14.89 9.25 1.69
CA PHE A 179 -14.86 10.50 2.46
C PHE A 179 -15.09 11.73 1.57
N GLN A 180 -14.46 11.77 0.38
CA GLN A 180 -14.63 12.88 -0.57
C GLN A 180 -16.11 13.06 -0.96
N LEU A 181 -16.82 11.96 -1.25
CA LEU A 181 -18.25 12.00 -1.56
C LEU A 181 -19.07 12.54 -0.39
N LYS A 182 -18.80 12.07 0.82
CA LYS A 182 -19.47 12.58 2.04
C LYS A 182 -19.17 14.05 2.27
N ALA A 183 -17.93 14.47 2.15
CA ALA A 183 -17.51 15.87 2.32
C ALA A 183 -18.12 16.80 1.25
N ALA A 184 -18.41 16.27 0.04
CA ALA A 184 -19.14 16.97 -1.00
C ALA A 184 -20.67 16.98 -0.80
N GLY A 185 -21.16 16.54 0.37
CA GLY A 185 -22.58 16.57 0.74
C GLY A 185 -23.42 15.39 0.23
N GLN A 186 -22.78 14.34 -0.31
CA GLN A 186 -23.51 13.14 -0.73
C GLN A 186 -24.06 12.38 0.48
N ARG A 187 -25.37 12.20 0.53
CA ARG A 187 -26.06 11.41 1.56
C ARG A 187 -26.18 9.95 1.10
N LEU A 188 -25.05 9.24 1.15
CA LEU A 188 -24.97 7.84 0.76
C LEU A 188 -25.71 6.95 1.75
N LYS A 189 -26.68 6.16 1.28
CA LYS A 189 -27.42 5.19 2.08
C LYS A 189 -26.67 3.85 2.07
N LYS A 190 -26.89 3.03 3.09
CA LYS A 190 -26.24 1.72 3.22
C LYS A 190 -26.49 0.82 2.00
N GLU A 191 -27.70 0.81 1.49
CA GLU A 191 -28.11 0.02 0.33
C GLU A 191 -27.49 0.46 -0.99
N GLN A 192 -26.79 1.59 -1.02
CA GLN A 192 -26.07 2.11 -2.20
C GLN A 192 -24.59 1.71 -2.19
N ILE A 193 -24.15 0.94 -1.20
CA ILE A 193 -22.75 0.64 -0.95
C ILE A 193 -22.55 -0.86 -0.81
N ILE A 194 -21.61 -1.42 -1.55
CA ILE A 194 -21.11 -2.78 -1.36
C ILE A 194 -19.62 -2.71 -1.06
N TYR A 195 -19.20 -3.17 0.12
CA TYR A 195 -17.80 -3.48 0.40
C TYR A 195 -17.44 -4.83 -0.21
N LEU A 196 -16.39 -4.90 -1.00
CA LEU A 196 -16.00 -6.14 -1.68
C LEU A 196 -15.67 -7.25 -0.68
N ARG A 197 -15.07 -6.90 0.47
CA ARG A 197 -14.77 -7.84 1.54
C ARG A 197 -16.00 -8.51 2.15
N ASP A 198 -17.15 -7.80 2.19
CA ASP A 198 -18.38 -8.29 2.82
C ASP A 198 -19.12 -9.31 1.93
N ILE A 199 -18.77 -9.37 0.66
CA ILE A 199 -19.34 -10.30 -0.33
C ILE A 199 -18.34 -11.39 -0.77
N GLY A 200 -17.32 -11.66 0.05
CA GLY A 200 -16.35 -12.73 -0.17
C GLY A 200 -15.11 -12.35 -0.97
N TYR A 201 -14.94 -11.08 -1.30
CA TYR A 201 -13.77 -10.58 -2.05
C TYR A 201 -12.87 -9.70 -1.17
N ASN A 202 -12.41 -10.27 -0.05
CA ASN A 202 -11.41 -9.60 0.80
C ASN A 202 -10.02 -9.75 0.20
N VAL A 203 -9.65 -8.85 -0.72
CA VAL A 203 -8.32 -8.81 -1.35
C VAL A 203 -7.43 -7.87 -0.55
N PRO A 204 -6.29 -8.33 0.00
CA PRO A 204 -5.33 -7.46 0.67
C PRO A 204 -4.86 -6.35 -0.27
N GLU A 205 -4.78 -5.14 0.23
CA GLU A 205 -4.36 -4.00 -0.57
C GLU A 205 -2.85 -3.81 -0.51
N ASP A 206 -2.41 -2.72 0.13
CA ASP A 206 -1.00 -2.35 0.11
C ASP A 206 -0.13 -3.32 0.90
N GLY A 207 0.87 -3.85 0.21
CA GLY A 207 2.00 -4.58 0.75
C GLY A 207 3.32 -3.93 0.33
N LEU A 208 4.41 -4.36 0.95
CA LEU A 208 5.78 -3.94 0.63
C LEU A 208 6.44 -4.97 -0.27
N TYR A 209 6.99 -4.51 -1.39
CA TYR A 209 7.56 -5.36 -2.42
C TYR A 209 8.96 -4.90 -2.83
N VAL A 210 9.76 -5.88 -3.21
CA VAL A 210 11.10 -5.71 -3.80
C VAL A 210 11.25 -6.63 -5.00
N THR A 211 12.25 -6.40 -5.86
CA THR A 211 12.62 -7.40 -6.87
C THR A 211 13.33 -8.59 -6.22
N LYS A 212 13.21 -9.79 -6.81
CA LYS A 212 13.90 -10.99 -6.32
C LYS A 212 15.40 -10.80 -6.26
N ASP A 213 15.99 -10.15 -7.28
CA ASP A 213 17.43 -9.91 -7.35
C ASP A 213 17.89 -8.97 -6.22
N PHE A 214 17.15 -7.90 -5.97
CA PHE A 214 17.45 -7.01 -4.85
C PHE A 214 17.33 -7.74 -3.50
N PHE A 215 16.25 -8.52 -3.32
CA PHE A 215 16.06 -9.31 -2.10
C PHE A 215 17.19 -10.32 -1.86
N LYS A 216 17.63 -11.01 -2.91
CA LYS A 216 18.74 -11.97 -2.82
C LYS A 216 20.04 -11.32 -2.34
N ASN A 217 20.33 -10.11 -2.82
CA ASN A 217 21.60 -9.43 -2.55
C ASN A 217 21.55 -8.56 -1.27
N HIS A 218 20.36 -8.17 -0.80
CA HIS A 218 20.16 -7.23 0.32
C HIS A 218 19.10 -7.73 1.31
N ARG A 219 19.06 -9.07 1.51
CA ARG A 219 18.01 -9.71 2.34
C ARG A 219 17.93 -9.11 3.74
N GLU A 220 19.07 -8.92 4.39
CA GLU A 220 19.11 -8.43 5.77
C GLU A 220 18.57 -7.01 5.88
N GLU A 221 18.99 -6.12 5.01
CA GLU A 221 18.55 -4.72 4.97
C GLU A 221 17.05 -4.61 4.67
N VAL A 222 16.54 -5.43 3.73
CA VAL A 222 15.11 -5.47 3.38
C VAL A 222 14.28 -5.95 4.57
N LEU A 223 14.72 -6.98 5.30
CA LEU A 223 14.01 -7.48 6.48
C LEU A 223 14.06 -6.48 7.64
N LYS A 224 15.18 -5.78 7.84
CA LYS A 224 15.30 -4.68 8.80
C LYS A 224 14.34 -3.53 8.46
N PHE A 225 14.24 -3.17 7.18
CA PHE A 225 13.28 -2.16 6.72
C PHE A 225 11.84 -2.58 7.00
N ALA A 226 11.47 -3.82 6.66
CA ALA A 226 10.14 -4.36 6.89
C ALA A 226 9.76 -4.36 8.39
N GLU A 227 10.69 -4.76 9.26
CA GLU A 227 10.47 -4.75 10.71
C GLU A 227 10.36 -3.33 11.28
N ALA A 228 11.20 -2.40 10.85
CA ALA A 228 11.09 -0.99 11.25
C ALA A 228 9.74 -0.40 10.82
N THR A 229 9.27 -0.72 9.60
CA THR A 229 7.95 -0.32 9.10
C THR A 229 6.82 -0.92 9.94
N ARG A 230 6.91 -2.21 10.29
CA ARG A 230 5.93 -2.87 11.18
C ARG A 230 5.83 -2.15 12.53
N ARG A 231 6.98 -1.81 13.14
CA ARG A 231 7.03 -1.02 14.38
C ARG A 231 6.37 0.35 14.20
N GLY A 232 6.60 1.00 13.06
CA GLY A 232 5.96 2.27 12.72
C GLY A 232 4.44 2.18 12.69
N TRP A 233 3.88 1.14 12.08
CA TRP A 233 2.45 0.89 12.06
C TRP A 233 1.87 0.55 13.44
N GLU A 234 2.58 -0.24 14.26
CA GLU A 234 2.16 -0.55 15.63
C GLU A 234 2.12 0.71 16.50
N TRP A 235 3.14 1.56 16.36
CA TRP A 235 3.15 2.84 17.07
C TRP A 235 2.03 3.78 16.59
N ALA A 236 1.82 3.87 15.28
CA ALA A 236 0.74 4.68 14.68
C ALA A 236 -0.65 4.30 15.22
N ALA A 237 -0.89 3.00 15.39
CA ALA A 237 -2.14 2.50 15.93
C ALA A 237 -2.35 2.82 17.42
N GLN A 238 -1.28 3.00 18.19
CA GLN A 238 -1.33 3.38 19.61
C GLN A 238 -1.35 4.89 19.81
N HIS A 239 -0.85 5.68 18.84
CA HIS A 239 -0.69 7.12 18.92
C HIS A 239 -1.28 7.82 17.67
N PRO A 240 -2.60 7.68 17.42
CA PRO A 240 -3.20 8.18 16.18
C PRO A 240 -3.17 9.71 16.04
N LYS A 241 -3.17 10.45 17.16
CA LYS A 241 -3.10 11.91 17.13
C LYS A 241 -1.73 12.41 16.68
N GLU A 242 -0.68 11.92 17.32
CA GLU A 242 0.71 12.25 16.99
C GLU A 242 1.07 11.77 15.58
N THR A 243 0.53 10.63 15.17
CA THR A 243 0.66 10.12 13.80
C THR A 243 0.02 11.05 12.78
N LEU A 244 -1.15 11.61 13.08
CA LEU A 244 -1.80 12.59 12.20
C LEU A 244 -0.94 13.86 12.04
N ASP A 245 -0.34 14.34 13.12
CA ASP A 245 0.56 15.51 13.09
C ASP A 245 1.78 15.24 12.19
N LEU A 246 2.38 14.04 12.26
CA LEU A 246 3.46 13.60 11.37
C LEU A 246 2.98 13.53 9.91
N VAL A 247 1.83 12.92 9.63
CA VAL A 247 1.26 12.86 8.28
C VAL A 247 1.11 14.27 7.70
N MET A 248 0.55 15.20 8.47
CA MET A 248 0.39 16.59 8.03
C MET A 248 1.72 17.28 7.76
N LEU A 249 2.77 16.95 8.52
CA LEU A 249 4.13 17.43 8.28
C LEU A 249 4.69 16.91 6.95
N TYR A 250 4.60 15.59 6.72
CA TYR A 250 5.07 14.96 5.47
C TYR A 250 4.32 15.49 4.23
N MET A 251 3.01 15.71 4.34
CA MET A 251 2.25 16.31 3.24
C MET A 251 2.76 17.72 2.90
N ARG A 252 3.01 18.55 3.92
CA ARG A 252 3.60 19.89 3.71
C ARG A 252 4.97 19.84 3.04
N GLN A 253 5.86 18.95 3.52
CA GLN A 253 7.21 18.76 2.96
C GLN A 253 7.18 18.30 1.49
N ASN A 254 6.14 17.58 1.09
CA ASN A 254 5.95 17.10 -0.28
C ASN A 254 5.03 18.02 -1.11
N ASN A 255 4.68 19.22 -0.63
CA ASN A 255 3.79 20.17 -1.30
C ASN A 255 2.43 19.59 -1.71
N VAL A 256 1.90 18.64 -0.89
CA VAL A 256 0.59 18.04 -1.13
C VAL A 256 -0.48 18.84 -0.35
N PRO A 257 -1.47 19.44 -1.05
CA PRO A 257 -2.59 20.09 -0.38
C PRO A 257 -3.33 19.12 0.52
N SER A 258 -3.67 19.53 1.73
CA SER A 258 -4.27 18.62 2.69
C SER A 258 -5.40 19.25 3.50
N ASN A 259 -6.33 18.37 3.89
CA ASN A 259 -7.40 18.66 4.83
C ASN A 259 -7.23 17.72 6.03
N VAL A 260 -7.05 18.28 7.23
CA VAL A 260 -6.81 17.49 8.46
C VAL A 260 -7.94 16.50 8.75
N TYR A 261 -9.20 16.84 8.44
CA TYR A 261 -10.33 15.95 8.64
C TYR A 261 -10.31 14.76 7.69
N ALA A 262 -9.92 15.00 6.43
CA ALA A 262 -9.72 13.94 5.44
C ALA A 262 -8.58 12.99 5.85
N GLN A 263 -7.47 13.55 6.34
CA GLN A 263 -6.33 12.74 6.75
C GLN A 263 -6.59 11.97 8.05
N ARG A 264 -7.37 12.54 8.97
CA ARG A 264 -7.84 11.81 10.16
C ARG A 264 -8.73 10.64 9.77
N TRP A 265 -9.72 10.86 8.93
CA TRP A 265 -10.57 9.79 8.40
C TRP A 265 -9.75 8.70 7.74
N MET A 266 -8.83 9.10 6.85
CA MET A 266 -7.96 8.16 6.14
C MET A 266 -7.12 7.34 7.13
N LEU A 267 -6.51 7.98 8.13
CA LEU A 267 -5.71 7.28 9.13
C LEU A 267 -6.57 6.26 9.90
N GLU A 268 -7.75 6.66 10.38
CA GLU A 268 -8.66 5.78 11.12
C GLU A 268 -9.09 4.57 10.30
N GLU A 269 -9.41 4.76 9.01
CA GLU A 269 -9.76 3.67 8.11
C GLU A 269 -8.55 2.77 7.82
N CYS A 270 -7.38 3.33 7.51
CA CYS A 270 -6.15 2.57 7.27
C CYS A 270 -5.73 1.73 8.49
N LEU A 271 -5.87 2.26 9.71
CA LEU A 271 -5.60 1.50 10.94
C LEU A 271 -6.52 0.28 11.11
N LYS A 272 -7.77 0.35 10.64
CA LYS A 272 -8.68 -0.81 10.61
C LYS A 272 -8.19 -1.86 9.63
N LEU A 273 -7.65 -1.43 8.45
CA LEU A 273 -7.16 -2.35 7.43
C LEU A 273 -5.91 -3.14 7.85
N LEU A 274 -5.15 -2.70 8.86
CA LEU A 274 -4.01 -3.44 9.42
C LEU A 274 -4.41 -4.77 10.06
N THR A 275 -5.66 -4.92 10.46
CA THR A 275 -6.13 -6.07 11.23
C THR A 275 -6.74 -7.12 10.31
N ASP A 276 -6.29 -8.36 10.43
CA ASP A 276 -6.90 -9.51 9.76
C ASP A 276 -8.30 -9.73 10.35
N PRO A 277 -9.36 -9.69 9.55
CA PRO A 277 -10.74 -9.80 10.02
C PRO A 277 -11.08 -11.18 10.58
N LYS A 278 -10.35 -12.24 10.17
CA LYS A 278 -10.56 -13.62 10.64
C LYS A 278 -10.01 -13.84 12.04
N THR A 279 -8.85 -13.25 12.33
CA THR A 279 -8.11 -13.49 13.57
C THR A 279 -8.16 -12.34 14.57
N GLY A 280 -8.56 -11.14 14.12
CA GLY A 280 -8.49 -9.91 14.90
C GLY A 280 -7.06 -9.44 15.20
N LYS A 281 -6.05 -10.00 14.51
CA LYS A 281 -4.62 -9.72 14.74
C LYS A 281 -4.01 -8.99 13.55
N ARG A 282 -2.94 -8.26 13.79
CA ARG A 282 -2.07 -7.67 12.76
C ARG A 282 -0.94 -8.65 12.46
N THR A 283 -1.16 -9.50 11.47
CA THR A 283 -0.20 -10.58 11.13
C THR A 283 0.97 -10.09 10.30
N TYR A 284 0.78 -9.01 9.56
CA TYR A 284 1.75 -8.45 8.57
C TYR A 284 2.21 -9.47 7.52
N ARG A 285 1.42 -10.53 7.31
CA ARG A 285 1.70 -11.60 6.35
C ARG A 285 0.61 -11.62 5.28
N LEU A 286 1.02 -11.88 4.06
CA LEU A 286 0.09 -12.11 2.97
C LEU A 286 -0.65 -13.45 3.19
N ASP A 287 -1.98 -13.38 3.25
CA ASP A 287 -2.83 -14.59 3.39
C ASP A 287 -2.79 -15.39 2.08
N PRO A 288 -2.35 -16.68 2.10
CA PRO A 288 -2.33 -17.51 0.91
C PRO A 288 -3.69 -17.66 0.22
N GLN A 289 -4.78 -17.77 0.98
CA GLN A 289 -6.12 -17.91 0.42
C GLN A 289 -6.58 -16.64 -0.32
N ALA A 290 -6.29 -15.48 0.25
CA ALA A 290 -6.59 -14.19 -0.38
C ALA A 290 -5.71 -13.96 -1.62
N PHE A 291 -4.45 -14.41 -1.59
CA PHE A 291 -3.57 -14.40 -2.76
C PHE A 291 -4.13 -15.27 -3.88
N ASP A 292 -4.46 -16.53 -3.59
CA ASP A 292 -4.96 -17.49 -4.58
C ASP A 292 -6.29 -17.02 -5.19
N LEU A 293 -7.18 -16.44 -4.36
CA LEU A 293 -8.41 -15.80 -4.83
C LEU A 293 -8.10 -14.68 -5.82
N THR A 294 -7.16 -13.80 -5.47
CA THR A 294 -6.80 -12.66 -6.32
C THR A 294 -6.22 -13.12 -7.64
N SER A 295 -5.22 -14.02 -7.62
CA SER A 295 -4.58 -14.55 -8.82
C SER A 295 -5.59 -15.23 -9.74
N ARG A 296 -6.46 -16.07 -9.19
CA ARG A 296 -7.50 -16.77 -9.93
C ARG A 296 -8.50 -15.81 -10.59
N ILE A 297 -9.03 -14.83 -9.85
CA ILE A 297 -10.01 -13.88 -10.40
C ILE A 297 -9.39 -13.01 -11.50
N LEU A 298 -8.16 -12.54 -11.32
CA LEU A 298 -7.47 -11.75 -12.35
C LEU A 298 -7.24 -12.57 -13.62
N TYR A 299 -6.90 -13.86 -13.49
CA TYR A 299 -6.74 -14.76 -14.62
C TYR A 299 -8.08 -15.05 -15.33
N GLU A 300 -9.10 -15.46 -14.58
CA GLU A 300 -10.43 -15.78 -15.13
C GLU A 300 -11.12 -14.56 -15.78
N GLY A 301 -10.82 -13.36 -15.29
CA GLY A 301 -11.25 -12.08 -15.88
C GLY A 301 -10.32 -11.51 -16.95
N SER A 302 -9.32 -12.28 -17.40
CA SER A 302 -8.38 -11.91 -18.48
C SER A 302 -7.63 -10.59 -18.20
N ILE A 303 -7.27 -10.34 -16.94
CA ILE A 303 -6.38 -9.24 -16.55
C ILE A 303 -4.93 -9.72 -16.61
N ILE A 304 -4.65 -10.95 -16.19
CA ILE A 304 -3.35 -11.61 -16.32
C ILE A 304 -3.47 -12.84 -17.25
N LYS A 305 -2.39 -13.20 -17.90
CA LYS A 305 -2.35 -14.25 -18.95
C LYS A 305 -2.27 -15.66 -18.38
N LYS A 306 -1.76 -15.81 -17.17
CA LYS A 306 -1.61 -17.09 -16.46
C LYS A 306 -1.73 -16.91 -14.96
N PRO A 307 -2.23 -17.93 -14.24
CA PRO A 307 -2.25 -17.90 -12.78
C PRO A 307 -0.82 -17.79 -12.24
N ILE A 308 -0.66 -16.96 -11.20
CA ILE A 308 0.58 -16.81 -10.44
C ILE A 308 0.40 -17.55 -9.12
N THR A 309 1.39 -18.32 -8.69
CA THR A 309 1.32 -19.10 -7.45
C THR A 309 1.87 -18.29 -6.27
N TYR A 310 1.37 -18.58 -5.08
CA TYR A 310 1.80 -17.93 -3.84
C TYR A 310 3.32 -18.06 -3.60
N GLN A 311 3.91 -19.22 -3.95
CA GLN A 311 5.34 -19.47 -3.82
C GLN A 311 6.21 -18.56 -4.71
N GLN A 312 5.66 -18.06 -5.82
CA GLN A 312 6.41 -17.18 -6.72
C GLN A 312 6.66 -15.79 -6.15
N ILE A 313 5.82 -15.34 -5.20
CA ILE A 313 5.88 -13.99 -4.60
C ILE A 313 6.40 -14.01 -3.16
N MET A 314 6.43 -15.16 -2.54
CA MET A 314 6.91 -15.26 -1.16
C MET A 314 8.43 -15.27 -1.08
N GLN A 315 8.93 -14.94 0.10
CA GLN A 315 10.36 -14.98 0.41
C GLN A 315 10.87 -16.42 0.26
N PRO A 316 11.97 -16.62 -0.48
CA PRO A 316 12.62 -17.92 -0.59
C PRO A 316 13.29 -18.37 0.72
#